data_1bbd4247dd644928c23bbe70224b45e0
#
_entry.id   1bbd4247dd644928c23bbe70224b45e0
#
_cell.length_a   1.000
_cell.length_b   1.000
_cell.length_c   1.000
_cell.angle_alpha   90.00
_cell.angle_beta   90.00
_cell.angle_gamma   90.00
#
_symmetry.space_group_name_H-M   'P 1'
#
loop_
_entity.id
_entity.type
_entity.pdbx_description
1 polymer ?
#
loop_
_entity_poly.entity_id
_entity_poly.type
_entity_poly.pdbx_seq_one_letter_code
_entity_poly.pdbx_strand_id
1 'polypeptide(L)'
;MNRWGIPDWLEEEVKERDKACIYCGIQMIERMPPRGPRKAVATWEHIINDASIVTRKNIARCCVACNSSKGTKNLSDWIQSGYCKKRGISKDNVAEVVKKALKTAFIYDLYGVTIRRLVGV
;
A
#
# COMPACT_ATOMS: atom_id res chain seq x y z
N MET A 1 -0.92 -18.31 -8.41
CA MET A 1 -0.53 -17.66 -7.14
C MET A 1 0.90 -17.17 -7.25
N ASN A 2 1.16 -15.93 -6.88
CA ASN A 2 2.52 -15.38 -6.92
C ASN A 2 3.32 -15.73 -5.66
N ARG A 3 4.59 -15.32 -5.61
CA ARG A 3 5.46 -15.62 -4.45
C ARG A 3 4.99 -15.02 -3.13
N TRP A 4 4.06 -14.08 -3.16
CA TRP A 4 3.49 -13.45 -1.96
C TRP A 4 2.22 -14.15 -1.48
N GLY A 5 1.84 -15.26 -2.13
CA GLY A 5 0.61 -15.97 -1.78
C GLY A 5 -0.66 -15.28 -2.25
N ILE A 6 -0.55 -14.36 -3.20
CA ILE A 6 -1.70 -13.65 -3.74
C ILE A 6 -2.32 -14.49 -4.85
N PRO A 7 -3.59 -14.92 -4.73
CA PRO A 7 -4.23 -15.71 -5.77
C PRO A 7 -4.46 -14.89 -7.05
N ASP A 8 -4.48 -15.56 -8.19
CA ASP A 8 -4.56 -14.91 -9.50
C ASP A 8 -5.75 -13.96 -9.64
N TRP A 9 -6.92 -14.34 -9.12
CA TRP A 9 -8.10 -13.50 -9.19
C TRP A 9 -7.90 -12.17 -8.45
N LEU A 10 -7.18 -12.20 -7.32
CA LEU A 10 -6.91 -11.00 -6.53
C LEU A 10 -5.86 -10.14 -7.23
N GLU A 11 -4.83 -10.74 -7.82
CA GLU A 11 -3.86 -10.00 -8.63
C GLU A 11 -4.56 -9.20 -9.72
N GLU A 12 -5.45 -9.85 -10.47
CA GLU A 12 -6.17 -9.20 -11.58
C GLU A 12 -7.06 -8.06 -11.07
N GLU A 13 -7.79 -8.30 -9.99
CA GLU A 13 -8.66 -7.28 -9.39
C GLU A 13 -7.86 -6.07 -8.95
N VAL A 14 -6.74 -6.29 -8.26
CA VAL A 14 -5.89 -5.21 -7.76
C VAL A 14 -5.20 -4.45 -8.89
N LYS A 15 -4.71 -5.14 -9.91
CA LYS A 15 -4.11 -4.48 -11.08
C LYS A 15 -5.10 -3.58 -11.80
N GLU A 16 -6.34 -4.02 -11.91
CA GLU A 16 -7.39 -3.21 -12.53
C GLU A 16 -7.72 -1.98 -11.70
N ARG A 17 -7.75 -2.11 -10.39
CA ARG A 17 -8.04 -1.01 -9.46
C ARG A 17 -6.88 -0.02 -9.36
N ASP A 18 -5.64 -0.51 -9.24
CA ASP A 18 -4.46 0.29 -8.88
C ASP A 18 -3.52 0.47 -10.07
N LYS A 19 -3.88 1.30 -11.02
CA LYS A 19 -3.03 1.64 -12.17
C LYS A 19 -2.06 2.75 -11.82
N ALA A 20 -2.45 3.62 -10.92
CA ALA A 20 -1.59 4.63 -10.31
C ALA A 20 -1.17 4.15 -8.92
N CYS A 21 0.01 4.62 -8.46
CA CYS A 21 0.49 4.31 -7.11
C CYS A 21 -0.56 4.74 -6.08
N ILE A 22 -0.91 3.84 -5.19
CA ILE A 22 -1.93 4.11 -4.16
C ILE A 22 -1.53 5.22 -3.20
N TYR A 23 -0.25 5.52 -3.09
CA TYR A 23 0.26 6.56 -2.18
C TYR A 23 0.50 7.88 -2.89
N CYS A 24 1.40 7.92 -3.87
CA CYS A 24 1.79 9.19 -4.52
C CYS A 24 1.03 9.49 -5.81
N GLY A 25 0.24 8.56 -6.33
CA GLY A 25 -0.58 8.77 -7.51
C GLY A 25 0.16 8.74 -8.83
N ILE A 26 1.46 8.45 -8.85
CA ILE A 26 2.19 8.38 -10.12
C ILE A 26 1.65 7.23 -10.98
N GLN A 27 1.55 7.46 -12.29
CA GLN A 27 1.18 6.39 -13.22
C GLN A 27 2.28 5.33 -13.20
N MET A 28 1.91 4.09 -12.84
CA MET A 28 2.88 3.01 -12.72
C MET A 28 3.16 2.33 -14.05
N ILE A 29 4.36 1.76 -14.17
CA ILE A 29 4.79 0.92 -15.29
C ILE A 29 5.04 -0.49 -14.77
N GLU A 30 4.72 -1.50 -15.61
CA GLU A 30 4.77 -2.89 -15.17
C GLU A 30 6.19 -3.49 -15.24
N ARG A 31 7.04 -2.94 -16.07
CA ARG A 31 8.40 -3.47 -16.28
C ARG A 31 9.44 -2.38 -16.12
N MET A 32 10.61 -2.76 -15.61
CA MET A 32 11.76 -1.89 -15.54
C MET A 32 12.13 -1.42 -16.93
N PRO A 33 12.15 -0.08 -17.20
CA PRO A 33 12.53 0.41 -18.50
C PRO A 33 14.04 0.26 -18.71
N PRO A 34 14.51 0.05 -19.95
CA PRO A 34 15.94 0.01 -20.23
C PRO A 34 16.62 1.36 -19.93
N ARG A 35 15.87 2.44 -20.04
CA ARG A 35 16.33 3.81 -19.72
C ARG A 35 15.17 4.58 -19.10
N GLY A 36 15.49 5.60 -18.31
CA GLY A 36 14.50 6.48 -17.73
C GLY A 36 14.13 6.12 -16.31
N PRO A 37 13.06 6.74 -15.80
CA PRO A 37 12.71 6.64 -14.37
C PRO A 37 12.30 5.24 -13.97
N ARG A 38 12.97 4.74 -12.94
CA ARG A 38 12.67 3.43 -12.35
C ARG A 38 11.71 3.53 -11.18
N LYS A 39 11.50 4.74 -10.69
CA LYS A 39 10.68 5.02 -9.49
C LYS A 39 9.21 4.62 -9.65
N ALA A 40 8.72 4.62 -10.88
CA ALA A 40 7.32 4.35 -11.18
C ALA A 40 7.00 2.88 -11.40
N VAL A 41 7.98 1.98 -11.26
CA VAL A 41 7.73 0.54 -11.45
C VAL A 41 6.76 0.05 -10.38
N ALA A 42 5.73 -0.66 -10.81
CA ALA A 42 4.71 -1.18 -9.92
C ALA A 42 5.25 -2.34 -9.07
N THR A 43 4.91 -2.32 -7.81
CA THR A 43 5.26 -3.39 -6.86
C THR A 43 4.03 -3.83 -6.08
N TRP A 44 4.08 -5.03 -5.53
CA TRP A 44 3.04 -5.52 -4.63
C TRP A 44 3.25 -4.93 -3.23
N GLU A 45 2.16 -4.55 -2.61
CA GLU A 45 2.18 -3.89 -1.31
C GLU A 45 1.19 -4.55 -0.35
N HIS A 46 1.64 -4.73 0.89
CA HIS A 46 0.77 -5.00 2.03
C HIS A 46 0.60 -3.66 2.77
N ILE A 47 -0.56 -3.04 2.66
CA ILE A 47 -0.79 -1.70 3.23
C ILE A 47 -0.55 -1.74 4.74
N ILE A 48 -1.18 -2.69 5.41
CA ILE A 48 -0.83 -3.05 6.79
C ILE A 48 0.29 -4.09 6.69
N ASN A 49 1.40 -3.82 7.34
CA ASN A 49 2.60 -4.65 7.23
C ASN A 49 2.44 -5.99 7.95
N ASP A 50 1.56 -6.82 7.41
CA ASP A 50 1.27 -8.15 7.90
C ASP A 50 1.01 -9.05 6.70
N ALA A 51 1.98 -9.88 6.35
CA ALA A 51 1.95 -10.71 5.15
C ALA A 51 0.83 -11.76 5.19
N SER A 52 0.26 -12.03 6.36
CA SER A 52 -0.86 -12.98 6.48
C SER A 52 -2.19 -12.39 6.01
N ILE A 53 -2.27 -11.07 5.87
CA ILE A 53 -3.50 -10.40 5.44
C ILE A 53 -3.51 -10.28 3.92
N VAL A 54 -4.05 -11.29 3.26
CA VAL A 54 -4.11 -11.37 1.80
C VAL A 54 -5.55 -11.16 1.35
N THR A 55 -6.00 -9.92 1.44
CA THR A 55 -7.37 -9.51 1.07
C THR A 55 -7.30 -8.29 0.17
N ARG A 56 -8.40 -8.00 -0.55
CA ARG A 56 -8.49 -6.80 -1.40
C ARG A 56 -8.34 -5.49 -0.62
N LYS A 57 -8.57 -5.53 0.68
CA LYS A 57 -8.42 -4.36 1.54
C LYS A 57 -6.96 -4.08 1.92
N ASN A 58 -6.10 -5.07 1.83
CA ASN A 58 -4.70 -4.95 2.23
C ASN A 58 -3.70 -5.12 1.09
N ILE A 59 -4.03 -5.91 0.09
CA ILE A 59 -3.16 -6.09 -1.08
C ILE A 59 -3.41 -4.95 -2.06
N ALA A 60 -2.31 -4.33 -2.49
CA ALA A 60 -2.38 -3.19 -3.39
C ALA A 60 -1.12 -3.09 -4.24
N ARG A 61 -1.10 -2.12 -5.13
CA ARG A 61 0.06 -1.82 -5.96
C ARG A 61 0.54 -0.41 -5.69
N CYS A 62 1.82 -0.26 -5.43
CA CYS A 62 2.43 1.04 -5.28
C CYS A 62 3.74 1.09 -6.06
N CYS A 63 4.25 2.31 -6.31
CA CYS A 63 5.51 2.44 -7.01
C CYS A 63 6.67 2.00 -6.13
N VAL A 64 7.75 1.57 -6.76
CA VAL A 64 8.94 1.07 -6.05
C VAL A 64 9.52 2.11 -5.08
N ALA A 65 9.44 3.39 -5.43
CA ALA A 65 9.94 4.46 -4.56
C ALA A 65 9.16 4.52 -3.24
N CYS A 66 7.84 4.49 -3.30
CA CYS A 66 7.00 4.50 -2.09
C CYS A 66 7.18 3.22 -1.28
N ASN A 67 7.24 2.07 -1.96
CA ASN A 67 7.44 0.78 -1.30
C ASN A 67 8.77 0.74 -0.55
N SER A 68 9.84 1.18 -1.19
CA SER A 68 11.17 1.23 -0.57
C SER A 68 11.22 2.16 0.63
N SER A 69 10.57 3.32 0.51
CA SER A 69 10.50 4.29 1.61
C SER A 69 9.72 3.75 2.81
N LYS A 70 8.58 3.14 2.53
CA LYS A 70 7.72 2.61 3.59
C LYS A 70 8.39 1.40 4.28
N GLY A 71 8.93 0.47 3.50
CA GLY A 71 9.59 -0.72 4.06
C GLY A 71 8.67 -1.43 5.04
N THR A 72 9.17 -1.68 6.24
CA THR A 72 8.42 -2.33 7.32
C THR A 72 7.77 -1.35 8.30
N LYS A 73 7.78 -0.06 7.98
CA LYS A 73 7.20 0.95 8.85
C LYS A 73 5.68 0.81 8.95
N ASN A 74 5.16 1.19 10.09
CA ASN A 74 3.72 1.28 10.31
C ASN A 74 3.14 2.35 9.39
N LEU A 75 1.99 2.08 8.78
CA LEU A 75 1.36 2.99 7.84
C LEU A 75 1.11 4.38 8.45
N SER A 76 0.55 4.43 9.65
CA SER A 76 0.21 5.70 10.30
C SER A 76 1.45 6.54 10.63
N ASP A 77 2.57 5.89 10.92
CA ASP A 77 3.84 6.59 11.14
C ASP A 77 4.46 7.05 9.82
N TRP A 78 4.48 6.16 8.82
CA TRP A 78 5.10 6.48 7.53
C TRP A 78 4.39 7.62 6.81
N ILE A 79 3.06 7.69 6.89
CA ILE A 79 2.28 8.75 6.22
C ILE A 79 2.66 10.14 6.75
N GLN A 80 3.23 10.21 7.94
CA GLN A 80 3.71 11.45 8.55
C GLN A 80 5.20 11.71 8.32
N SER A 81 5.87 10.83 7.60
CA SER A 81 7.31 10.91 7.38
C SER A 81 7.70 12.10 6.50
N GLY A 82 9.00 12.46 6.54
CA GLY A 82 9.56 13.49 5.67
C GLY A 82 9.42 13.15 4.19
N TYR A 83 9.54 11.87 3.83
CA TYR A 83 9.33 11.41 2.47
C TYR A 83 7.91 11.75 1.98
N CYS A 84 6.91 11.42 2.77
CA CYS A 84 5.51 11.70 2.41
C CYS A 84 5.24 13.18 2.34
N LYS A 85 5.76 13.96 3.29
CA LYS A 85 5.59 15.42 3.29
C LYS A 85 6.18 16.07 2.05
N LYS A 86 7.39 15.66 1.64
CA LYS A 86 8.03 16.17 0.44
C LYS A 86 7.28 15.86 -0.84
N ARG A 87 6.61 14.72 -0.89
CA ARG A 87 5.86 14.27 -2.07
C ARG A 87 4.40 14.68 -2.06
N GLY A 88 3.97 15.37 -1.02
CA GLY A 88 2.57 15.74 -0.89
C GLY A 88 1.64 14.56 -0.63
N ILE A 89 2.15 13.49 -0.06
CA ILE A 89 1.37 12.31 0.31
C ILE A 89 0.74 12.56 1.68
N SER A 90 -0.58 12.49 1.76
CA SER A 90 -1.31 12.70 3.00
C SER A 90 -2.49 11.75 3.09
N LYS A 91 -3.07 11.65 4.28
CA LYS A 91 -4.27 10.85 4.51
C LYS A 91 -5.46 11.27 3.64
N ASP A 92 -5.42 12.49 3.10
CA ASP A 92 -6.55 13.03 2.33
C ASP A 92 -6.41 12.78 0.82
N ASN A 93 -5.20 12.54 0.32
CA ASN A 93 -4.97 12.40 -1.12
C ASN A 93 -4.50 11.01 -1.58
N VAL A 94 -4.32 10.08 -0.66
CA VAL A 94 -4.02 8.69 -1.03
C VAL A 94 -5.26 8.00 -1.62
N ALA A 95 -5.06 6.85 -2.27
CA ALA A 95 -6.18 6.08 -2.83
C ALA A 95 -7.15 5.63 -1.73
N GLU A 96 -8.38 5.36 -2.14
CA GLU A 96 -9.46 4.99 -1.22
C GLU A 96 -9.11 3.78 -0.35
N VAL A 97 -8.43 2.79 -0.91
CA VAL A 97 -8.01 1.60 -0.17
C VAL A 97 -7.08 1.95 0.98
N VAL A 98 -6.22 2.96 0.80
CA VAL A 98 -5.32 3.44 1.85
C VAL A 98 -6.07 4.23 2.91
N LYS A 99 -7.03 5.07 2.49
CA LYS A 99 -7.87 5.82 3.45
C LYS A 99 -8.61 4.88 4.38
N LYS A 100 -9.15 3.78 3.85
CA LYS A 100 -9.83 2.76 4.66
C LYS A 100 -8.86 2.05 5.60
N ALA A 101 -7.67 1.73 5.13
CA ALA A 101 -6.63 1.11 5.95
C ALA A 101 -6.17 2.03 7.07
N LEU A 102 -6.06 3.35 6.82
CA LEU A 102 -5.71 4.33 7.84
C LEU A 102 -6.75 4.39 8.95
N LYS A 103 -8.03 4.28 8.61
CA LYS A 103 -9.10 4.23 9.61
C LYS A 103 -8.96 2.98 10.49
N THR A 104 -8.68 1.84 9.89
CA THR A 104 -8.45 0.59 10.61
C THR A 104 -7.21 0.69 11.50
N ALA A 105 -6.12 1.25 10.99
CA ALA A 105 -4.89 1.43 11.74
C ALA A 105 -5.10 2.37 12.94
N PHE A 106 -5.87 3.45 12.75
CA PHE A 106 -6.23 4.37 13.83
C PHE A 106 -6.99 3.65 14.95
N ILE A 107 -7.99 2.85 14.61
CA ILE A 107 -8.76 2.09 15.58
C ILE A 107 -7.86 1.09 16.31
N TYR A 108 -6.98 0.42 15.58
CA TYR A 108 -6.03 -0.53 16.14
C TYR A 108 -5.09 0.15 17.15
N ASP A 109 -4.54 1.30 16.78
CA ASP A 109 -3.62 2.05 17.66
C ASP A 109 -4.32 2.51 18.94
N LEU A 110 -5.59 2.90 18.81
CA LEU A 110 -6.38 3.38 19.94
C LEU A 110 -6.76 2.25 20.91
N TYR A 111 -7.14 1.09 20.38
CA TYR A 111 -7.64 -0.04 21.18
C TYR A 111 -6.67 -1.21 21.27
N GLY A 112 -5.56 -1.16 20.56
CA GLY A 112 -4.52 -2.18 20.59
C GLY A 112 -4.86 -3.45 19.83
N VAL A 113 -4.14 -4.52 20.15
CA VAL A 113 -4.18 -5.79 19.42
C VAL A 113 -5.59 -6.41 19.37
N THR A 114 -6.35 -6.26 20.43
CA THR A 114 -7.68 -6.86 20.54
C THR A 114 -8.63 -6.35 19.47
N ILE A 115 -8.61 -5.04 19.23
CA ILE A 115 -9.52 -4.44 18.24
C ILE A 115 -9.12 -4.85 16.82
N ARG A 116 -7.84 -5.04 16.56
CA ARG A 116 -7.37 -5.52 15.25
C ARG A 116 -8.01 -6.85 14.88
N ARG A 117 -8.15 -7.76 15.84
CA ARG A 117 -8.80 -9.06 15.63
C ARG A 117 -10.29 -8.91 15.34
N LEU A 118 -10.93 -7.93 15.97
CA LEU A 118 -12.36 -7.70 15.82
C LEU A 118 -12.74 -7.06 14.48
N VAL A 119 -11.84 -6.31 13.84
CA VAL A 119 -12.14 -5.65 12.56
C VAL A 119 -11.86 -6.51 11.35
N GLY A 120 -11.81 -7.81 11.51
CA GLY A 120 -11.80 -8.75 10.39
C GLY A 120 -10.48 -8.86 9.67
N VAL A 121 -9.48 -8.89 10.39
CA VAL A 121 -8.16 -9.09 9.85
C VAL A 121 -7.92 -10.56 9.56
#